data_106bea62dd4b27a14d1e2e96836a91a1
#
_entry.id   106bea62dd4b27a14d1e2e96836a91a1
#
_cell.length_a   1.000
_cell.length_b   1.000
_cell.length_c   1.000
_cell.angle_alpha   90.00
_cell.angle_beta   90.00
_cell.angle_gamma   90.00
#
_symmetry.space_group_name_H-M   'P 1'
#
loop_
_entity.id
_entity.type
_entity.pdbx_description
1 polymer ?
#
loop_
_entity_poly.entity_id
_entity_poly.type
_entity_poly.pdbx_seq_one_letter_code
_entity_poly.pdbx_strand_id
1 'polypeptide(L)'
;MKKILLLLVFTSYGFSQGEITSLSIDDAVEYGIENNRSLQNAERDVQIAYKQRWETIAIGLPNVTLDLNYLNYLELPTSLIPAEFFGGQKGDFAEIQFGTEQSAIGSVKLEQLLFDGSWIVGLEYSKIYLDISENLYEKTLLEVRESIVKLYSLVVTLDEGIILLKETLENFKKDLFEVTELYKNGFEEVENVEQIKITIAQAELSLLQAKKTRDNQLNLLKLVLGINLEDTIILSTSINDFIAENIIFSNSFDEFNTNKNIDVKISQNNFDTKRIEYKLEKSKKLPKVSGFISGTYTGYNNEFDFTNKSQNWFGSSVLGINLEIPV
;
A
#
# COMPACT_ATOMS: atom_id res chain seq x y z
N MET A 1 27.88 -47.86 9.29
CA MET A 1 28.34 -46.55 8.80
C MET A 1 27.85 -46.39 7.37
N LYS A 2 26.69 -45.78 7.13
CA LYS A 2 26.20 -45.46 5.78
C LYS A 2 26.39 -43.96 5.55
N LYS A 3 27.27 -43.61 4.62
CA LYS A 3 27.53 -42.25 4.18
C LYS A 3 26.38 -41.83 3.24
N ILE A 4 25.57 -40.87 3.68
CA ILE A 4 24.58 -40.20 2.83
C ILE A 4 25.32 -39.09 2.10
N LEU A 5 25.45 -39.25 0.79
CA LEU A 5 26.01 -38.25 -0.13
C LEU A 5 24.89 -37.28 -0.49
N LEU A 6 24.93 -36.06 0.05
CA LEU A 6 23.98 -35.00 -0.23
C LEU A 6 24.37 -34.35 -1.57
N LEU A 7 23.63 -34.67 -2.63
CA LEU A 7 23.82 -34.10 -3.97
C LEU A 7 23.15 -32.72 -3.99
N LEU A 8 23.95 -31.64 -3.90
CA LEU A 8 23.51 -30.26 -4.08
C LEU A 8 23.27 -30.00 -5.57
N VAL A 9 22.03 -30.05 -6.00
CA VAL A 9 21.62 -29.61 -7.33
C VAL A 9 21.56 -28.07 -7.34
N PHE A 10 22.61 -27.45 -7.88
CA PHE A 10 22.57 -26.03 -8.26
C PHE A 10 21.69 -25.88 -9.48
N THR A 11 20.43 -25.45 -9.28
CA THR A 11 19.61 -24.93 -10.37
C THR A 11 20.09 -23.51 -10.67
N SER A 12 20.91 -23.38 -11.72
CA SER A 12 21.23 -22.09 -12.33
C SER A 12 19.93 -21.53 -12.94
N TYR A 13 19.34 -20.57 -12.27
CA TYR A 13 18.35 -19.69 -12.88
C TYR A 13 19.09 -18.87 -13.95
N GLY A 14 18.92 -19.26 -15.22
CA GLY A 14 19.37 -18.47 -16.34
C GLY A 14 18.60 -17.15 -16.31
N PHE A 15 19.31 -16.04 -16.13
CA PHE A 15 18.77 -14.73 -16.43
C PHE A 15 18.46 -14.71 -17.92
N SER A 16 17.18 -14.72 -18.26
CA SER A 16 16.71 -14.45 -19.61
C SER A 16 17.15 -13.03 -19.95
N GLN A 17 18.07 -12.90 -20.93
CA GLN A 17 18.37 -11.61 -21.55
C GLN A 17 17.09 -11.11 -22.19
N GLY A 18 16.74 -9.84 -21.96
CA GLY A 18 15.50 -9.22 -22.32
C GLY A 18 15.06 -9.52 -23.75
N GLU A 19 13.94 -10.18 -23.91
CA GLU A 19 13.26 -10.32 -25.19
C GLU A 19 12.89 -8.91 -25.68
N ILE A 20 13.23 -8.64 -26.95
CA ILE A 20 12.75 -7.44 -27.64
C ILE A 20 11.24 -7.61 -27.79
N THR A 21 10.47 -7.00 -26.91
CA THR A 21 9.02 -7.11 -26.93
C THR A 21 8.46 -5.99 -27.81
N SER A 22 7.83 -6.37 -28.92
CA SER A 22 7.04 -5.43 -29.74
C SER A 22 5.68 -5.27 -29.07
N LEU A 23 5.32 -4.03 -28.69
CA LEU A 23 4.07 -3.71 -28.00
C LEU A 23 3.20 -2.82 -28.89
N SER A 24 1.97 -3.26 -29.15
CA SER A 24 0.91 -2.35 -29.59
C SER A 24 0.43 -1.51 -28.41
N ILE A 25 -0.42 -0.53 -28.66
CA ILE A 25 -0.97 0.31 -27.57
C ILE A 25 -1.83 -0.50 -26.62
N ASP A 26 -2.61 -1.45 -27.13
CA ASP A 26 -3.46 -2.32 -26.32
C ASP A 26 -2.62 -3.30 -25.50
N ASP A 27 -1.60 -3.93 -26.11
CA ASP A 27 -0.65 -4.79 -25.38
C ASP A 27 0.09 -4.00 -24.28
N ALA A 28 0.47 -2.74 -24.55
CA ALA A 28 1.12 -1.88 -23.58
C ALA A 28 0.20 -1.54 -22.41
N VAL A 29 -1.09 -1.28 -22.68
CA VAL A 29 -2.10 -1.04 -21.63
C VAL A 29 -2.32 -2.30 -20.79
N GLU A 30 -2.51 -3.46 -21.40
CA GLU A 30 -2.70 -4.72 -20.70
C GLU A 30 -1.48 -5.08 -19.84
N TYR A 31 -0.29 -5.03 -20.43
CA TYR A 31 0.97 -5.28 -19.72
C TYR A 31 1.17 -4.31 -18.55
N GLY A 32 0.88 -3.03 -18.76
CA GLY A 32 1.01 -2.02 -17.71
C GLY A 32 0.01 -2.20 -16.57
N ILE A 33 -1.23 -2.61 -16.86
CA ILE A 33 -2.22 -2.93 -15.83
C ILE A 33 -1.72 -4.08 -14.93
N GLU A 34 -1.08 -5.09 -15.50
CA GLU A 34 -0.56 -6.22 -14.72
C GLU A 34 0.71 -5.89 -13.93
N ASN A 35 1.60 -5.05 -14.50
CA ASN A 35 2.96 -4.87 -13.99
C ASN A 35 3.22 -3.51 -13.34
N ASN A 36 2.28 -2.54 -13.44
CA ASN A 36 2.44 -1.23 -12.84
C ASN A 36 2.49 -1.29 -11.32
N ARG A 37 3.56 -0.75 -10.73
CA ARG A 37 3.80 -0.81 -9.28
C ARG A 37 2.78 -0.02 -8.46
N SER A 38 2.26 1.09 -8.99
CA SER A 38 1.25 1.88 -8.29
C SER A 38 -0.07 1.12 -8.22
N LEU A 39 -0.44 0.42 -9.29
CA LEU A 39 -1.65 -0.39 -9.33
C LEU A 39 -1.54 -1.61 -8.39
N GLN A 40 -0.39 -2.30 -8.39
CA GLN A 40 -0.12 -3.38 -7.45
C GLN A 40 -0.17 -2.93 -5.99
N ASN A 41 0.29 -1.70 -5.69
CA ASN A 41 0.18 -1.14 -4.36
C ASN A 41 -1.28 -0.82 -4.01
N ALA A 42 -2.04 -0.22 -4.92
CA ALA A 42 -3.47 0.05 -4.71
C ALA A 42 -4.27 -1.26 -4.48
N GLU A 43 -3.92 -2.34 -5.17
CA GLU A 43 -4.52 -3.66 -4.93
C GLU A 43 -4.19 -4.19 -3.51
N ARG A 44 -2.93 -4.03 -3.06
CA ARG A 44 -2.54 -4.39 -1.69
C ARG A 44 -3.29 -3.55 -0.65
N ASP A 45 -3.54 -2.27 -0.93
CA ASP A 45 -4.31 -1.40 -0.05
C ASP A 45 -5.76 -1.88 0.10
N VAL A 46 -6.39 -2.41 -0.97
CA VAL A 46 -7.69 -3.08 -0.89
C VAL A 46 -7.62 -4.33 0.00
N GLN A 47 -6.56 -5.15 -0.14
CA GLN A 47 -6.36 -6.33 0.72
C GLN A 47 -6.15 -5.94 2.19
N ILE A 48 -5.41 -4.86 2.45
CA ILE A 48 -5.23 -4.31 3.79
C ILE A 48 -6.57 -3.86 4.37
N ALA A 49 -7.37 -3.10 3.61
CA ALA A 49 -8.70 -2.65 4.05
C ALA A 49 -9.63 -3.82 4.37
N TYR A 50 -9.58 -4.89 3.57
CA TYR A 50 -10.32 -6.12 3.84
C TYR A 50 -9.89 -6.78 5.16
N LYS A 51 -8.59 -6.83 5.46
CA LYS A 51 -8.07 -7.38 6.73
C LYS A 51 -8.40 -6.48 7.92
N GLN A 52 -8.32 -5.16 7.77
CA GLN A 52 -8.74 -4.20 8.81
C GLN A 52 -10.23 -4.31 9.13
N ARG A 53 -11.07 -4.55 8.11
CA ARG A 53 -12.49 -4.84 8.35
C ARG A 53 -12.66 -6.12 9.19
N TRP A 54 -11.90 -7.17 8.90
CA TRP A 54 -11.91 -8.39 9.69
C TRP A 54 -11.42 -8.15 11.13
N GLU A 55 -10.37 -7.36 11.31
CA GLU A 55 -9.87 -6.94 12.63
C GLU A 55 -10.97 -6.22 13.44
N THR A 56 -11.69 -5.30 12.81
CA THR A 56 -12.83 -4.61 13.45
C THR A 56 -13.94 -5.59 13.85
N ILE A 57 -14.25 -6.58 13.00
CA ILE A 57 -15.23 -7.63 13.32
C ILE A 57 -14.72 -8.47 14.50
N ALA A 58 -13.44 -8.79 14.52
CA ALA A 58 -12.82 -9.64 15.55
C ALA A 58 -12.88 -9.04 16.95
N ILE A 59 -12.98 -7.72 17.10
CA ILE A 59 -13.20 -7.05 18.41
C ILE A 59 -14.49 -7.56 19.09
N GLY A 60 -15.50 -7.93 18.29
CA GLY A 60 -16.76 -8.48 18.81
C GLY A 60 -16.73 -9.97 19.08
N LEU A 61 -15.66 -10.69 18.76
CA LEU A 61 -15.53 -12.12 19.02
C LEU A 61 -15.04 -12.39 20.44
N PRO A 62 -15.28 -13.61 20.98
CA PRO A 62 -14.70 -14.02 22.26
C PRO A 62 -13.17 -13.95 22.22
N ASN A 63 -12.57 -13.30 23.20
CA ASN A 63 -11.13 -13.25 23.37
C ASN A 63 -10.72 -14.11 24.55
N VAL A 64 -9.77 -15.02 24.34
CA VAL A 64 -9.21 -15.88 25.40
C VAL A 64 -7.77 -15.48 25.63
N THR A 65 -7.46 -15.09 26.88
CA THR A 65 -6.11 -14.76 27.32
C THR A 65 -5.63 -15.77 28.34
N LEU A 66 -4.35 -16.14 28.26
CA LEU A 66 -3.62 -16.92 29.24
C LEU A 66 -2.51 -16.04 29.81
N ASP A 67 -2.54 -15.78 31.11
CA ASP A 67 -1.53 -15.00 31.79
C ASP A 67 -0.81 -15.92 32.82
N LEU A 68 0.54 -15.91 32.75
CA LEU A 68 1.39 -16.61 33.71
C LEU A 68 2.29 -15.59 34.36
N ASN A 69 2.14 -15.45 35.69
CA ASN A 69 2.92 -14.50 36.47
C ASN A 69 3.68 -15.22 37.56
N TYR A 70 4.94 -14.90 37.72
CA TYR A 70 5.76 -15.25 38.87
C TYR A 70 6.20 -13.98 39.60
N LEU A 71 5.93 -13.92 40.88
CA LEU A 71 6.30 -12.80 41.75
C LEU A 71 7.25 -13.30 42.82
N ASN A 72 8.33 -12.59 43.04
CA ASN A 72 9.25 -12.78 44.16
C ASN A 72 9.38 -11.45 44.89
N TYR A 73 8.82 -11.38 46.08
CA TYR A 73 8.93 -10.23 46.96
C TYR A 73 10.32 -10.25 47.60
N LEU A 74 11.13 -9.28 47.30
CA LEU A 74 12.44 -9.07 47.93
C LEU A 74 12.24 -8.63 49.40
N GLU A 75 11.09 -8.00 49.70
CA GLU A 75 10.62 -7.64 51.02
C GLU A 75 9.10 -7.69 51.01
N LEU A 76 8.53 -8.44 51.94
CA LEU A 76 7.08 -8.58 52.06
C LEU A 76 6.44 -7.28 52.52
N PRO A 77 5.29 -6.87 51.95
CA PRO A 77 4.59 -5.68 52.35
C PRO A 77 4.08 -5.82 53.82
N THR A 78 4.40 -4.83 54.61
CA THR A 78 3.92 -4.75 56.01
C THR A 78 2.52 -4.16 56.08
N SER A 79 1.61 -4.84 56.71
CA SER A 79 0.26 -4.36 57.00
C SER A 79 0.14 -3.95 58.46
N LEU A 80 -0.43 -2.77 58.69
CA LEU A 80 -0.71 -2.27 60.03
C LEU A 80 -2.10 -2.79 60.47
N ILE A 81 -2.13 -3.53 61.58
CA ILE A 81 -3.38 -4.05 62.16
C ILE A 81 -3.50 -3.49 63.59
N PRO A 82 -4.71 -3.09 64.06
CA PRO A 82 -4.89 -2.64 65.43
C PRO A 82 -4.34 -3.65 66.42
N ALA A 83 -3.43 -3.22 67.31
CA ALA A 83 -2.72 -4.09 68.25
C ALA A 83 -3.65 -4.78 69.28
N GLU A 84 -4.85 -4.25 69.44
CA GLU A 84 -5.89 -4.83 70.29
C GLU A 84 -6.18 -6.30 69.95
N PHE A 85 -6.07 -6.72 68.62
CA PHE A 85 -6.27 -8.12 68.26
C PHE A 85 -5.19 -9.07 68.73
N PHE A 86 -4.05 -8.53 69.19
CA PHE A 86 -2.90 -9.29 69.67
C PHE A 86 -2.57 -8.99 71.18
N GLY A 87 -3.55 -8.42 71.90
CA GLY A 87 -3.37 -8.08 73.31
C GLY A 87 -2.63 -6.79 73.62
N GLY A 88 -2.44 -5.88 72.57
CA GLY A 88 -1.87 -4.56 72.74
C GLY A 88 -2.88 -3.52 73.24
N GLN A 89 -2.41 -2.28 73.41
CA GLN A 89 -3.26 -1.19 73.91
C GLN A 89 -4.11 -0.60 72.79
N LYS A 90 -5.26 -0.04 73.17
CA LYS A 90 -6.20 0.60 72.24
C LYS A 90 -5.56 1.83 71.62
N GLY A 91 -5.52 1.83 70.26
CA GLY A 91 -4.92 2.91 69.48
C GLY A 91 -3.51 2.62 68.97
N ASP A 92 -2.88 1.53 69.41
CA ASP A 92 -1.59 1.06 68.92
C ASP A 92 -1.79 0.17 67.68
N PHE A 93 -0.78 0.08 66.79
CA PHE A 93 -0.76 -0.78 65.63
C PHE A 93 0.35 -1.83 65.75
N ALA A 94 0.01 -3.06 65.40
CA ALA A 94 0.96 -4.17 65.20
C ALA A 94 1.35 -4.25 63.72
N GLU A 95 2.64 -4.33 63.41
CA GLU A 95 3.19 -4.53 62.10
C GLU A 95 3.22 -6.02 61.77
N ILE A 96 2.47 -6.46 60.76
CA ILE A 96 2.40 -7.86 60.37
C ILE A 96 2.67 -7.99 58.86
N GLN A 97 3.51 -8.94 58.48
CA GLN A 97 3.73 -9.32 57.10
C GLN A 97 2.89 -10.55 56.79
N PHE A 98 2.00 -10.43 55.81
CA PHE A 98 1.15 -11.54 55.34
C PHE A 98 1.62 -12.03 53.96
N GLY A 99 1.55 -13.35 53.76
CA GLY A 99 1.83 -14.01 52.51
C GLY A 99 3.16 -14.74 52.51
N THR A 100 3.58 -15.13 51.32
CA THR A 100 4.84 -15.84 51.06
C THR A 100 5.74 -14.96 50.19
N GLU A 101 7.04 -15.19 50.30
CA GLU A 101 8.01 -14.43 49.45
C GLU A 101 7.79 -14.65 47.97
N GLN A 102 7.24 -15.83 47.61
CA GLN A 102 7.05 -16.15 46.19
C GLN A 102 5.60 -16.58 45.91
N SER A 103 5.13 -16.19 44.71
CA SER A 103 3.87 -16.67 44.18
C SER A 103 3.94 -16.92 42.67
N ALA A 104 3.31 -17.99 42.24
CA ALA A 104 3.11 -18.31 40.83
C ALA A 104 1.61 -18.32 40.53
N ILE A 105 1.23 -17.55 39.53
CA ILE A 105 -0.20 -17.34 39.18
C ILE A 105 -0.38 -17.68 37.71
N GLY A 106 -1.28 -18.64 37.44
CA GLY A 106 -1.75 -18.95 36.11
C GLY A 106 -3.22 -18.59 35.97
N SER A 107 -3.59 -17.73 35.04
CA SER A 107 -5.00 -17.37 34.85
C SER A 107 -5.41 -17.50 33.38
N VAL A 108 -6.59 -18.04 33.16
CA VAL A 108 -7.26 -18.06 31.85
C VAL A 108 -8.49 -17.17 31.96
N LYS A 109 -8.62 -16.21 31.06
CA LYS A 109 -9.77 -15.30 30.97
C LYS A 109 -10.39 -15.41 29.59
N LEU A 110 -11.68 -15.68 29.49
CA LEU A 110 -12.49 -15.49 28.32
C LEU A 110 -13.30 -14.20 28.50
N GLU A 111 -13.18 -13.29 27.58
CA GLU A 111 -13.95 -12.03 27.55
C GLU A 111 -14.72 -11.90 26.24
N GLN A 112 -15.98 -11.47 26.32
CA GLN A 112 -16.89 -11.30 25.21
C GLN A 112 -17.52 -9.92 25.27
N LEU A 113 -17.34 -9.15 24.19
CA LEU A 113 -18.09 -7.92 23.97
C LEU A 113 -19.57 -8.28 23.73
N LEU A 114 -20.48 -7.74 24.53
CA LEU A 114 -21.92 -7.96 24.41
C LEU A 114 -22.61 -6.78 23.72
N PHE A 115 -22.18 -5.56 24.04
CA PHE A 115 -22.67 -4.33 23.42
C PHE A 115 -21.61 -3.23 23.49
N ASP A 116 -21.41 -2.55 22.38
CA ASP A 116 -20.61 -1.32 22.30
C ASP A 116 -21.11 -0.50 21.10
N GLY A 117 -21.67 0.68 21.37
CA GLY A 117 -22.20 1.56 20.31
C GLY A 117 -21.12 2.00 19.32
N SER A 118 -19.90 2.23 19.81
CA SER A 118 -18.77 2.64 18.96
C SER A 118 -18.30 1.50 18.07
N TRP A 119 -18.30 0.25 18.56
CA TRP A 119 -17.97 -0.92 17.74
C TRP A 119 -18.99 -1.14 16.62
N ILE A 120 -20.29 -0.99 16.90
CA ILE A 120 -21.34 -1.13 15.87
C ILE A 120 -21.16 -0.10 14.75
N VAL A 121 -20.87 1.15 15.09
CA VAL A 121 -20.55 2.20 14.09
C VAL A 121 -19.21 1.93 13.42
N GLY A 122 -18.23 1.39 14.13
CA GLY A 122 -16.94 0.96 13.58
C GLY A 122 -17.08 -0.12 12.52
N LEU A 123 -18.04 -1.05 12.65
CA LEU A 123 -18.35 -2.04 11.60
C LEU A 123 -18.90 -1.37 10.33
N GLU A 124 -19.77 -0.35 10.47
CA GLU A 124 -20.28 0.44 9.33
C GLU A 124 -19.12 1.22 8.68
N TYR A 125 -18.25 1.85 9.47
CA TYR A 125 -17.06 2.56 9.00
C TYR A 125 -16.09 1.65 8.23
N SER A 126 -15.81 0.46 8.77
CA SER A 126 -14.87 -0.48 8.14
C SER A 126 -15.33 -0.95 6.75
N LYS A 127 -16.66 -0.98 6.52
CA LYS A 127 -17.24 -1.25 5.20
C LYS A 127 -16.99 -0.08 4.25
N ILE A 128 -17.27 1.15 4.70
CA ILE A 128 -17.03 2.35 3.88
C ILE A 128 -15.54 2.50 3.54
N TYR A 129 -14.65 2.17 4.48
CA TYR A 129 -13.21 2.20 4.25
C TYR A 129 -12.78 1.21 3.16
N LEU A 130 -13.39 0.02 3.11
CA LEU A 130 -13.17 -0.93 2.02
C LEU A 130 -13.65 -0.36 0.68
N ASP A 131 -14.87 0.20 0.64
CA ASP A 131 -15.44 0.82 -0.57
C ASP A 131 -14.55 1.99 -1.07
N ILE A 132 -13.95 2.76 -0.16
CA ILE A 132 -12.96 3.81 -0.48
C ILE A 132 -11.74 3.21 -1.17
N SER A 133 -11.17 2.15 -0.60
CA SER A 133 -9.97 1.51 -1.14
C SER A 133 -10.23 0.90 -2.52
N GLU A 134 -11.40 0.31 -2.74
CA GLU A 134 -11.82 -0.22 -4.04
C GLU A 134 -11.98 0.90 -5.08
N ASN A 135 -12.59 2.03 -4.71
CA ASN A 135 -12.74 3.17 -5.61
C ASN A 135 -11.40 3.87 -5.92
N LEU A 136 -10.46 3.89 -4.97
CA LEU A 136 -9.10 4.39 -5.19
C LEU A 136 -8.31 3.45 -6.13
N TYR A 137 -8.49 2.14 -6.03
CA TYR A 137 -7.93 1.19 -6.98
C TYR A 137 -8.49 1.42 -8.39
N GLU A 138 -9.82 1.56 -8.55
CA GLU A 138 -10.47 1.89 -9.83
C GLU A 138 -9.92 3.21 -10.41
N LYS A 139 -9.74 4.23 -9.58
CA LYS A 139 -9.14 5.51 -10.01
C LYS A 139 -7.70 5.33 -10.49
N THR A 140 -6.87 4.62 -9.72
CA THR A 140 -5.47 4.35 -10.08
C THR A 140 -5.38 3.58 -11.40
N LEU A 141 -6.29 2.62 -11.63
CA LEU A 141 -6.38 1.87 -12.89
C LEU A 141 -6.63 2.81 -14.08
N LEU A 142 -7.58 3.74 -13.95
CA LEU A 142 -7.89 4.72 -15.00
C LEU A 142 -6.71 5.67 -15.25
N GLU A 143 -6.05 6.16 -14.19
CA GLU A 143 -4.88 7.05 -14.28
C GLU A 143 -3.67 6.35 -14.92
N VAL A 144 -3.42 5.09 -14.58
CA VAL A 144 -2.34 4.29 -15.20
C VAL A 144 -2.63 4.08 -16.67
N ARG A 145 -3.87 3.69 -17.04
CA ARG A 145 -4.28 3.54 -18.44
C ARG A 145 -4.10 4.83 -19.23
N GLU A 146 -4.59 5.94 -18.70
CA GLU A 146 -4.43 7.26 -19.34
C GLU A 146 -2.95 7.62 -19.54
N SER A 147 -2.12 7.39 -18.51
CA SER A 147 -0.69 7.68 -18.55
C SER A 147 0.03 6.85 -19.63
N ILE A 148 -0.30 5.56 -19.75
CA ILE A 148 0.28 4.68 -20.77
C ILE A 148 -0.10 5.17 -22.16
N VAL A 149 -1.39 5.38 -22.42
CA VAL A 149 -1.89 5.86 -23.72
C VAL A 149 -1.22 7.19 -24.11
N LYS A 150 -1.14 8.13 -23.18
CA LYS A 150 -0.54 9.44 -23.38
C LYS A 150 0.97 9.36 -23.69
N LEU A 151 1.72 8.58 -22.90
CA LEU A 151 3.16 8.44 -23.10
C LEU A 151 3.47 7.66 -24.39
N TYR A 152 2.72 6.60 -24.67
CA TYR A 152 2.85 5.80 -25.90
C TYR A 152 2.65 6.69 -27.14
N SER A 153 1.53 7.42 -27.19
CA SER A 153 1.20 8.32 -28.31
C SER A 153 2.23 9.42 -28.47
N LEU A 154 2.78 9.95 -27.35
CA LEU A 154 3.82 10.97 -27.41
C LEU A 154 5.13 10.43 -28.00
N VAL A 155 5.55 9.20 -27.62
CA VAL A 155 6.77 8.59 -28.19
C VAL A 155 6.59 8.33 -29.68
N VAL A 156 5.45 7.78 -30.12
CA VAL A 156 5.16 7.56 -31.55
C VAL A 156 5.17 8.86 -32.33
N THR A 157 4.57 9.92 -31.79
CA THR A 157 4.58 11.28 -32.43
C THR A 157 5.99 11.82 -32.53
N LEU A 158 6.84 11.61 -31.52
CA LEU A 158 8.24 12.06 -31.57
C LEU A 158 9.05 11.23 -32.57
N ASP A 159 8.80 9.94 -32.74
CA ASP A 159 9.45 9.09 -33.74
C ASP A 159 9.14 9.58 -35.17
N GLU A 160 7.89 9.92 -35.47
CA GLU A 160 7.49 10.53 -36.75
C GLU A 160 8.15 11.92 -36.96
N GLY A 161 8.15 12.75 -35.91
CA GLY A 161 8.83 14.05 -35.96
C GLY A 161 10.34 13.94 -36.24
N ILE A 162 11.01 12.93 -35.68
CA ILE A 162 12.42 12.64 -35.94
C ILE A 162 12.66 12.22 -37.38
N ILE A 163 11.76 11.43 -37.97
CA ILE A 163 11.83 11.07 -39.41
C ILE A 163 11.75 12.33 -40.28
N LEU A 164 10.76 13.17 -40.04
CA LEU A 164 10.58 14.45 -40.79
C LEU A 164 11.78 15.38 -40.64
N LEU A 165 12.33 15.53 -39.43
CA LEU A 165 13.53 16.35 -39.20
C LEU A 165 14.76 15.79 -39.93
N LYS A 166 14.93 14.48 -40.05
CA LYS A 166 16.01 13.86 -40.84
C LYS A 166 15.85 14.16 -42.33
N GLU A 167 14.63 14.01 -42.87
CA GLU A 167 14.35 14.33 -44.28
C GLU A 167 14.60 15.82 -44.57
N THR A 168 14.16 16.70 -43.70
CA THR A 168 14.40 18.16 -43.81
C THR A 168 15.89 18.48 -43.80
N LEU A 169 16.67 17.85 -42.91
CA LEU A 169 18.10 18.03 -42.85
C LEU A 169 18.81 17.57 -44.12
N GLU A 170 18.39 16.45 -44.69
CA GLU A 170 18.93 15.97 -45.97
C GLU A 170 18.60 16.93 -47.14
N ASN A 171 17.43 17.55 -47.16
CA ASN A 171 17.08 18.57 -48.12
C ASN A 171 17.97 19.82 -47.98
N PHE A 172 18.15 20.34 -46.77
CA PHE A 172 19.06 21.47 -46.54
C PHE A 172 20.51 21.18 -46.95
N LYS A 173 20.99 19.94 -46.80
CA LYS A 173 22.34 19.55 -47.30
C LYS A 173 22.40 19.57 -48.83
N LYS A 174 21.34 19.19 -49.54
CA LYS A 174 21.26 19.30 -51.00
C LYS A 174 21.26 20.77 -51.45
N ASP A 175 20.45 21.62 -50.76
CA ASP A 175 20.41 23.06 -51.04
C ASP A 175 21.79 23.70 -50.81
N LEU A 176 22.50 23.32 -49.77
CA LEU A 176 23.86 23.79 -49.49
C LEU A 176 24.80 23.42 -50.63
N PHE A 177 24.72 22.21 -51.17
CA PHE A 177 25.52 21.78 -52.30
C PHE A 177 25.20 22.64 -53.54
N GLU A 178 23.94 22.84 -53.89
CA GLU A 178 23.51 23.63 -55.04
C GLU A 178 23.98 25.10 -54.95
N VAL A 179 23.72 25.75 -53.80
CA VAL A 179 24.11 27.14 -53.56
C VAL A 179 25.66 27.32 -53.58
N THR A 180 26.38 26.31 -53.03
CA THR A 180 27.84 26.31 -53.05
C THR A 180 28.40 26.24 -54.49
N GLU A 181 27.80 25.42 -55.38
CA GLU A 181 28.19 25.36 -56.81
C GLU A 181 27.84 26.64 -57.55
N LEU A 182 26.69 27.24 -57.27
CA LEU A 182 26.32 28.56 -57.84
C LEU A 182 27.30 29.67 -57.38
N TYR A 183 27.68 29.68 -56.09
CA TYR A 183 28.70 30.61 -55.58
C TYR A 183 30.07 30.44 -56.27
N LYS A 184 30.54 29.20 -56.44
CA LYS A 184 31.80 28.89 -57.12
C LYS A 184 31.83 29.44 -58.62
N ASN A 185 30.65 29.49 -59.26
CA ASN A 185 30.46 29.96 -60.59
C ASN A 185 30.13 31.46 -60.67
N GLY A 186 30.12 32.19 -59.56
CA GLY A 186 29.85 33.62 -59.48
C GLY A 186 28.37 34.02 -59.61
N PHE A 187 27.43 33.08 -59.43
CA PHE A 187 25.98 33.33 -59.54
C PHE A 187 25.29 33.52 -58.18
N GLU A 188 26.03 33.36 -57.09
CA GLU A 188 25.51 33.51 -55.73
C GLU A 188 26.55 34.24 -54.86
N GLU A 189 26.05 34.80 -53.71
CA GLU A 189 26.83 35.46 -52.68
C GLU A 189 27.25 34.50 -51.57
N VAL A 190 28.39 34.74 -50.91
CA VAL A 190 28.93 33.90 -49.84
C VAL A 190 27.99 33.91 -48.64
N GLU A 191 27.26 34.98 -48.39
CA GLU A 191 26.28 35.16 -47.34
C GLU A 191 25.19 34.09 -47.41
N ASN A 192 24.70 33.71 -48.59
CA ASN A 192 23.68 32.69 -48.80
C ASN A 192 24.21 31.30 -48.42
N VAL A 193 25.48 31.00 -48.79
CA VAL A 193 26.14 29.76 -48.36
C VAL A 193 26.25 29.66 -46.83
N GLU A 194 26.69 30.75 -46.17
CA GLU A 194 26.81 30.77 -44.71
C GLU A 194 25.45 30.71 -44.02
N GLN A 195 24.41 31.34 -44.59
CA GLN A 195 23.03 31.26 -44.04
C GLN A 195 22.50 29.84 -44.05
N ILE A 196 22.71 29.07 -45.12
CA ILE A 196 22.28 27.66 -45.19
C ILE A 196 23.06 26.80 -44.19
N LYS A 197 24.38 27.04 -44.02
CA LYS A 197 25.17 26.35 -43.00
C LYS A 197 24.61 26.56 -41.59
N ILE A 198 24.23 27.80 -41.25
CA ILE A 198 23.58 28.12 -39.96
C ILE A 198 22.24 27.36 -39.81
N THR A 199 21.42 27.33 -40.86
CA THR A 199 20.16 26.62 -40.89
C THR A 199 20.34 25.09 -40.65
N ILE A 200 21.36 24.51 -41.31
CA ILE A 200 21.73 23.09 -41.08
C ILE A 200 22.12 22.87 -39.64
N ALA A 201 22.98 23.71 -39.04
CA ALA A 201 23.38 23.54 -37.63
C ALA A 201 22.20 23.66 -36.69
N GLN A 202 21.23 24.54 -36.95
CA GLN A 202 19.98 24.64 -36.17
C GLN A 202 19.09 23.38 -36.31
N ALA A 203 18.97 22.83 -37.53
CA ALA A 203 18.23 21.61 -37.79
C ALA A 203 18.88 20.41 -37.12
N GLU A 204 20.21 20.28 -37.13
CA GLU A 204 20.95 19.24 -36.44
C GLU A 204 20.74 19.32 -34.90
N LEU A 205 20.77 20.53 -34.34
CA LEU A 205 20.48 20.73 -32.93
C LEU A 205 19.04 20.30 -32.57
N SER A 206 18.06 20.69 -33.40
CA SER A 206 16.66 20.34 -33.24
C SER A 206 16.46 18.81 -33.29
N LEU A 207 17.13 18.14 -34.23
CA LEU A 207 17.11 16.67 -34.34
C LEU A 207 17.71 16.01 -33.11
N LEU A 208 18.82 16.53 -32.59
CA LEU A 208 19.43 16.00 -31.34
C LEU A 208 18.50 16.16 -30.14
N GLN A 209 17.86 17.33 -29.99
CA GLN A 209 16.89 17.61 -28.93
C GLN A 209 15.67 16.67 -29.02
N ALA A 210 15.11 16.49 -30.22
CA ALA A 210 13.98 15.58 -30.44
C ALA A 210 14.32 14.15 -30.06
N LYS A 211 15.50 13.63 -30.43
CA LYS A 211 15.97 12.30 -30.04
C LYS A 211 16.08 12.16 -28.51
N LYS A 212 16.68 13.14 -27.83
CA LYS A 212 16.81 13.13 -26.36
C LYS A 212 15.46 13.19 -25.66
N THR A 213 14.54 14.01 -26.15
CA THR A 213 13.17 14.07 -25.62
C THR A 213 12.46 12.73 -25.80
N ARG A 214 12.57 12.14 -26.99
CA ARG A 214 12.00 10.82 -27.29
C ARG A 214 12.52 9.74 -26.34
N ASP A 215 13.83 9.66 -26.11
CA ASP A 215 14.44 8.68 -25.22
C ASP A 215 13.96 8.87 -23.77
N ASN A 216 13.82 10.11 -23.32
CA ASN A 216 13.28 10.41 -21.99
C ASN A 216 11.81 9.95 -21.85
N GLN A 217 10.97 10.22 -22.87
CA GLN A 217 9.56 9.81 -22.85
C GLN A 217 9.42 8.28 -22.91
N LEU A 218 10.27 7.60 -23.68
CA LEU A 218 10.32 6.14 -23.72
C LEU A 218 10.71 5.56 -22.35
N ASN A 219 11.66 6.17 -21.66
CA ASN A 219 12.04 5.74 -20.30
C ASN A 219 10.91 5.95 -19.29
N LEU A 220 10.14 7.05 -19.40
CA LEU A 220 8.95 7.26 -18.60
C LEU A 220 7.87 6.22 -18.91
N LEU A 221 7.67 5.87 -20.17
CA LEU A 221 6.74 4.81 -20.55
C LEU A 221 7.17 3.46 -19.94
N LYS A 222 8.45 3.08 -20.06
CA LYS A 222 8.98 1.87 -19.41
C LYS A 222 8.71 1.86 -17.90
N LEU A 223 8.91 2.99 -17.23
CA LEU A 223 8.66 3.11 -15.79
C LEU A 223 7.19 2.88 -15.44
N VAL A 224 6.27 3.46 -16.23
CA VAL A 224 4.82 3.29 -16.02
C VAL A 224 4.39 1.86 -16.35
N LEU A 225 4.99 1.23 -17.36
CA LEU A 225 4.75 -0.18 -17.70
C LEU A 225 5.33 -1.15 -16.64
N GLY A 226 6.24 -0.70 -15.79
CA GLY A 226 6.95 -1.58 -14.85
C GLY A 226 8.11 -2.36 -15.48
N ILE A 227 8.57 -1.95 -16.68
CA ILE A 227 9.71 -2.54 -17.40
C ILE A 227 11.02 -1.91 -16.91
N ASN A 228 12.10 -2.69 -16.89
CA ASN A 228 13.42 -2.14 -16.56
C ASN A 228 13.90 -1.16 -17.63
N LEU A 229 14.60 -0.10 -17.22
CA LEU A 229 15.08 0.93 -18.15
C LEU A 229 16.09 0.40 -19.16
N GLU A 230 16.80 -0.68 -18.84
CA GLU A 230 17.81 -1.32 -19.69
C GLU A 230 17.19 -2.23 -20.77
N ASP A 231 15.95 -2.69 -20.58
CA ASP A 231 15.26 -3.54 -21.54
C ASP A 231 14.88 -2.74 -22.80
N THR A 232 14.90 -3.39 -23.96
CA THR A 232 14.53 -2.75 -25.24
C THR A 232 13.08 -3.07 -25.57
N ILE A 233 12.28 -2.02 -25.80
CA ILE A 233 10.91 -2.14 -26.31
C ILE A 233 10.77 -1.46 -27.66
N ILE A 234 9.92 -2.02 -28.52
CA ILE A 234 9.56 -1.46 -29.82
C ILE A 234 8.06 -1.19 -29.80
N LEU A 235 7.66 0.02 -30.18
CA LEU A 235 6.26 0.39 -30.30
C LEU A 235 5.80 0.07 -31.73
N SER A 236 4.74 -0.75 -31.86
CA SER A 236 4.29 -1.26 -33.16
C SER A 236 3.11 -0.50 -33.76
N THR A 237 2.33 0.25 -32.97
CA THR A 237 1.20 1.03 -33.48
C THR A 237 1.69 2.32 -34.14
N SER A 238 1.30 2.52 -35.42
CA SER A 238 1.58 3.79 -36.10
C SER A 238 0.62 4.90 -35.67
N ILE A 239 1.01 6.17 -35.93
CA ILE A 239 0.14 7.31 -35.63
C ILE A 239 -1.16 7.27 -36.42
N ASN A 240 -1.12 6.75 -37.66
CA ASN A 240 -2.30 6.64 -38.51
C ASN A 240 -3.29 5.60 -37.99
N ASP A 241 -2.81 4.46 -37.50
CA ASP A 241 -3.64 3.41 -36.88
C ASP A 241 -4.29 3.95 -35.60
N PHE A 242 -3.50 4.65 -34.76
CA PHE A 242 -3.99 5.28 -33.54
C PHE A 242 -5.11 6.30 -33.80
N ILE A 243 -4.97 7.13 -34.86
CA ILE A 243 -5.99 8.11 -35.22
C ILE A 243 -7.23 7.39 -35.77
N ALA A 244 -7.08 6.37 -36.63
CA ALA A 244 -8.19 5.63 -37.22
C ALA A 244 -9.05 4.94 -36.16
N GLU A 245 -8.44 4.29 -35.18
CA GLU A 245 -9.14 3.59 -34.09
C GLU A 245 -9.88 4.59 -33.16
N ASN A 246 -9.29 5.73 -32.83
CA ASN A 246 -9.89 6.69 -31.91
C ASN A 246 -10.99 7.57 -32.53
N ILE A 247 -11.01 7.79 -33.86
CA ILE A 247 -12.09 8.54 -34.54
C ILE A 247 -13.42 7.77 -34.47
N ILE A 248 -13.39 6.43 -34.47
CA ILE A 248 -14.60 5.58 -34.42
C ILE A 248 -15.29 5.71 -33.05
N PHE A 249 -14.56 5.91 -31.96
CA PHE A 249 -15.12 6.02 -30.60
C PHE A 249 -15.83 7.35 -30.32
N SER A 250 -15.57 8.41 -31.09
CA SER A 250 -16.15 9.75 -30.82
C SER A 250 -17.64 9.90 -31.18
N ASN A 251 -18.23 8.91 -31.82
CA ASN A 251 -19.60 9.00 -32.35
C ASN A 251 -20.71 8.38 -31.47
N SER A 252 -20.37 7.75 -30.34
CA SER A 252 -21.34 7.23 -29.36
C SER A 252 -21.52 8.21 -28.21
N PHE A 253 -22.44 9.15 -28.36
CA PHE A 253 -22.91 9.99 -27.23
C PHE A 253 -23.93 9.19 -26.39
N ASP A 254 -23.43 8.26 -25.57
CA ASP A 254 -24.24 7.72 -24.48
C ASP A 254 -24.51 8.85 -23.47
N GLU A 255 -25.72 8.91 -22.91
CA GLU A 255 -26.03 9.86 -21.85
C GLU A 255 -25.00 9.72 -20.71
N PHE A 256 -24.38 10.82 -20.33
CA PHE A 256 -23.40 10.85 -19.26
C PHE A 256 -24.03 10.39 -17.94
N ASN A 257 -23.64 9.23 -17.46
CA ASN A 257 -24.10 8.68 -16.19
C ASN A 257 -23.18 9.12 -15.06
N THR A 258 -23.60 10.15 -14.32
CA THR A 258 -22.86 10.72 -13.19
C THR A 258 -22.47 9.65 -12.16
N ASN A 259 -23.31 8.64 -11.92
CA ASN A 259 -23.04 7.60 -10.92
C ASN A 259 -21.93 6.63 -11.33
N LYS A 260 -21.57 6.57 -12.62
CA LYS A 260 -20.43 5.77 -13.11
C LYS A 260 -19.11 6.51 -13.00
N ASN A 261 -19.12 7.83 -12.77
CA ASN A 261 -17.91 8.62 -12.68
C ASN A 261 -17.18 8.34 -11.35
N ILE A 262 -15.90 8.00 -11.42
CA ILE A 262 -15.10 7.60 -10.25
C ILE A 262 -14.90 8.75 -9.25
N ASP A 263 -14.77 10.00 -9.72
CA ASP A 263 -14.61 11.16 -8.84
C ASP A 263 -15.89 11.46 -8.08
N VAL A 264 -17.06 11.18 -8.67
CA VAL A 264 -18.36 11.25 -7.97
C VAL A 264 -18.46 10.16 -6.90
N LYS A 265 -18.05 8.93 -7.19
CA LYS A 265 -17.99 7.83 -6.20
C LYS A 265 -17.09 8.21 -5.02
N ILE A 266 -15.90 8.76 -5.29
CA ILE A 266 -14.94 9.20 -4.26
C ILE A 266 -15.54 10.36 -3.44
N SER A 267 -16.22 11.30 -4.07
CA SER A 267 -16.90 12.39 -3.36
C SER A 267 -18.03 11.88 -2.46
N GLN A 268 -18.78 10.88 -2.90
CA GLN A 268 -19.78 10.20 -2.10
C GLN A 268 -19.16 9.47 -0.90
N ASN A 269 -18.04 8.77 -1.11
CA ASN A 269 -17.30 8.14 -0.02
C ASN A 269 -16.85 9.15 1.04
N ASN A 270 -16.38 10.33 0.63
CA ASN A 270 -16.01 11.40 1.56
C ASN A 270 -17.22 11.90 2.38
N PHE A 271 -18.38 12.05 1.74
CA PHE A 271 -19.62 12.41 2.43
C PHE A 271 -20.02 11.33 3.45
N ASP A 272 -20.02 10.07 3.03
CA ASP A 272 -20.38 8.94 3.90
C ASP A 272 -19.39 8.79 5.07
N THR A 273 -18.10 9.03 4.84
CA THR A 273 -17.08 9.08 5.90
C THR A 273 -17.44 10.14 6.95
N LYS A 274 -17.76 11.36 6.54
CA LYS A 274 -18.15 12.44 7.48
C LYS A 274 -19.43 12.13 8.23
N ARG A 275 -20.37 11.47 7.57
CA ARG A 275 -21.61 11.02 8.21
C ARG A 275 -21.35 9.96 9.28
N ILE A 276 -20.43 9.03 9.02
CA ILE A 276 -20.05 7.99 10.01
C ILE A 276 -19.22 8.56 11.14
N GLU A 277 -18.28 9.47 10.88
CA GLU A 277 -17.56 10.19 11.94
C GLU A 277 -18.52 10.86 12.94
N TYR A 278 -19.56 11.52 12.42
CA TYR A 278 -20.60 12.10 13.27
C TYR A 278 -21.36 11.04 14.09
N LYS A 279 -21.72 9.91 13.46
CA LYS A 279 -22.35 8.78 14.17
C LYS A 279 -21.43 8.21 15.25
N LEU A 280 -20.13 8.11 14.97
CA LEU A 280 -19.15 7.61 15.90
C LEU A 280 -19.05 8.50 17.15
N GLU A 281 -18.99 9.82 16.97
CA GLU A 281 -19.00 10.76 18.10
C GLU A 281 -20.27 10.64 18.93
N LYS A 282 -21.42 10.44 18.30
CA LYS A 282 -22.67 10.17 19.02
C LYS A 282 -22.66 8.86 19.78
N SER A 283 -22.06 7.82 19.21
CA SER A 283 -22.04 6.49 19.79
C SER A 283 -21.19 6.38 21.05
N LYS A 284 -20.20 7.28 21.23
CA LYS A 284 -19.37 7.36 22.45
C LYS A 284 -20.17 7.64 23.73
N LYS A 285 -21.41 8.12 23.62
CA LYS A 285 -22.33 8.31 24.76
C LYS A 285 -23.07 7.04 25.15
N LEU A 286 -23.00 5.98 24.34
CA LEU A 286 -23.69 4.73 24.61
C LEU A 286 -22.86 3.88 25.58
N PRO A 287 -23.53 3.07 26.41
CA PRO A 287 -22.83 2.18 27.33
C PRO A 287 -22.03 1.11 26.57
N LYS A 288 -20.98 0.61 27.22
CA LYS A 288 -20.23 -0.57 26.80
C LYS A 288 -20.50 -1.69 27.78
N VAL A 289 -20.86 -2.87 27.27
CA VAL A 289 -21.16 -4.05 28.08
C VAL A 289 -20.28 -5.21 27.61
N SER A 290 -19.54 -5.80 28.54
CA SER A 290 -18.79 -7.03 28.30
C SER A 290 -19.06 -8.06 29.38
N GLY A 291 -19.10 -9.33 28.98
CA GLY A 291 -19.14 -10.47 29.92
C GLY A 291 -17.77 -11.14 29.96
N PHE A 292 -17.39 -11.66 31.10
CA PHE A 292 -16.16 -12.44 31.23
C PHE A 292 -16.32 -13.63 32.17
N ILE A 293 -15.54 -14.67 31.92
CA ILE A 293 -15.29 -15.76 32.84
C ILE A 293 -13.77 -15.92 32.97
N SER A 294 -13.30 -16.04 34.22
CA SER A 294 -11.89 -16.30 34.48
C SER A 294 -11.70 -17.41 35.47
N GLY A 295 -10.66 -18.19 35.26
CA GLY A 295 -10.17 -19.20 36.19
C GLY A 295 -8.70 -18.91 36.51
N THR A 296 -8.35 -18.93 37.78
CA THR A 296 -6.99 -18.65 38.26
C THR A 296 -6.53 -19.76 39.17
N TYR A 297 -5.29 -20.21 39.01
CA TYR A 297 -4.58 -21.07 39.95
C TYR A 297 -3.38 -20.29 40.49
N THR A 298 -3.27 -20.25 41.82
CA THR A 298 -2.19 -19.57 42.52
C THR A 298 -1.45 -20.55 43.42
N GLY A 299 -0.15 -20.65 43.25
CA GLY A 299 0.76 -21.33 44.17
C GLY A 299 1.51 -20.32 45.03
N TYR A 300 1.65 -20.61 46.31
CA TYR A 300 2.37 -19.81 47.29
C TYR A 300 3.51 -20.63 47.89
N ASN A 301 4.74 -20.04 47.97
CA ASN A 301 5.88 -20.70 48.59
C ASN A 301 6.90 -19.65 49.08
N ASN A 302 7.80 -20.02 50.00
CA ASN A 302 8.94 -19.18 50.39
C ASN A 302 10.21 -19.52 49.61
N GLU A 303 10.20 -20.65 48.86
CA GLU A 303 11.29 -21.07 47.99
C GLU A 303 10.76 -21.40 46.60
N PHE A 304 11.62 -21.42 45.57
CA PHE A 304 11.20 -21.79 44.22
C PHE A 304 11.03 -23.30 44.08
N ASP A 305 9.85 -23.79 44.41
CA ASP A 305 9.52 -25.22 44.35
C ASP A 305 8.14 -25.48 43.67
N PHE A 306 7.73 -24.64 42.74
CA PHE A 306 6.42 -24.71 42.09
C PHE A 306 6.24 -25.90 41.14
N THR A 307 7.33 -26.60 40.80
CA THR A 307 7.29 -27.82 39.98
C THR A 307 7.15 -29.09 40.77
N ASN A 308 7.22 -29.03 42.11
CA ASN A 308 7.09 -30.19 42.98
C ASN A 308 5.63 -30.66 43.05
N LYS A 309 5.43 -31.97 43.04
CA LYS A 309 4.09 -32.58 43.17
C LYS A 309 3.39 -32.28 44.50
N SER A 310 4.15 -31.91 45.52
CA SER A 310 3.62 -31.50 46.85
C SER A 310 3.16 -30.05 46.92
N GLN A 311 3.42 -29.24 45.87
CA GLN A 311 2.97 -27.85 45.84
C GLN A 311 1.47 -27.74 45.83
N ASN A 312 0.92 -27.01 46.80
CA ASN A 312 -0.50 -26.71 46.85
C ASN A 312 -0.85 -25.55 45.89
N TRP A 313 -1.82 -25.81 45.05
CA TRP A 313 -2.37 -24.81 44.13
C TRP A 313 -3.81 -24.47 44.53
N PHE A 314 -4.09 -23.18 44.66
CA PHE A 314 -5.39 -22.68 45.04
C PHE A 314 -6.12 -22.15 43.80
N GLY A 315 -7.23 -22.80 43.49
CA GLY A 315 -8.07 -22.44 42.33
C GLY A 315 -9.16 -21.45 42.72
N SER A 316 -9.39 -20.47 41.85
CA SER A 316 -10.57 -19.60 41.94
C SER A 316 -11.19 -19.41 40.56
N SER A 317 -12.48 -19.15 40.48
CA SER A 317 -13.18 -18.84 39.24
C SER A 317 -14.19 -17.71 39.46
N VAL A 318 -14.32 -16.85 38.49
CA VAL A 318 -15.21 -15.68 38.52
C VAL A 318 -15.95 -15.57 37.19
N LEU A 319 -17.25 -15.38 37.25
CA LEU A 319 -18.09 -14.93 36.12
C LEU A 319 -18.59 -13.53 36.43
N GLY A 320 -18.46 -12.61 35.50
CA GLY A 320 -18.88 -11.23 35.70
C GLY A 320 -19.34 -10.54 34.43
N ILE A 321 -20.01 -9.41 34.63
CA ILE A 321 -20.41 -8.47 33.57
C ILE A 321 -19.86 -7.11 33.96
N ASN A 322 -19.17 -6.49 33.00
CA ASN A 322 -18.71 -5.11 33.11
C ASN A 322 -19.67 -4.20 32.34
N LEU A 323 -20.16 -3.15 32.97
CA LEU A 323 -20.96 -2.08 32.39
C LEU A 323 -20.22 -0.77 32.59
N GLU A 324 -19.80 -0.16 31.49
CA GLU A 324 -19.15 1.16 31.46
C GLU A 324 -20.13 2.16 30.82
N ILE A 325 -20.46 3.22 31.55
CA ILE A 325 -21.38 4.29 31.10
C ILE A 325 -20.58 5.58 31.12
N PRO A 326 -20.29 6.20 29.94
CA PRO A 326 -19.67 7.51 29.89
C PRO A 326 -20.65 8.58 30.41
N VAL A 327 -20.19 9.49 31.26
CA VAL A 327 -20.98 10.55 31.91
C VAL A 327 -20.59 11.90 31.35
#